data_7b831026a735fd12262c1736bdace5cd
#
_entry.id   7b831026a735fd12262c1736bdace5cd
#
_cell.length_a   1.000
_cell.length_b   1.000
_cell.length_c   1.000
_cell.angle_alpha   90.00
_cell.angle_beta   90.00
_cell.angle_gamma   90.00
#
_symmetry.space_group_name_H-M   'P 1'
#
loop_
_entity.id
_entity.type
_entity.pdbx_description
1 polymer ?
#
loop_
_entity_poly.entity_id
_entity_poly.type
_entity_poly.pdbx_seq_one_letter_code
_entity_poly.pdbx_strand_id
1 'polypeptide(L)'
;MKIVKRILIGIVVIVAGIFIVAASRPNTYKVERSMKINAAPEKIFPYLISWKKGLEWSAWDRTEENVKRTFTGPESGMGAVYEFEGKKSGHGKLSFKNIVPNEEVKIDLTFYKPMQGSNDVTYSLKRDGAETVMKYHMTGPAPIIARIIWLFADMDKYMGDKFNQSMQNLKTLVEEKK
;
A
#
# COMPACT_ATOMS: atom_id res chain seq x y z
N MET A 1 -37.74 -30.05 -12.60
CA MET A 1 -36.41 -30.47 -13.05
C MET A 1 -35.84 -29.59 -14.19
N LYS A 2 -36.53 -29.33 -15.30
CA LYS A 2 -36.00 -28.58 -16.47
C LYS A 2 -35.64 -27.11 -16.13
N ILE A 3 -36.43 -26.41 -15.30
CA ILE A 3 -36.21 -25.03 -14.89
C ILE A 3 -34.93 -24.91 -14.02
N VAL A 4 -34.78 -25.78 -13.02
CA VAL A 4 -33.58 -25.80 -12.14
C VAL A 4 -32.30 -26.01 -12.95
N LYS A 5 -32.36 -26.96 -13.94
CA LYS A 5 -31.21 -27.18 -14.84
C LYS A 5 -30.84 -25.95 -15.65
N ARG A 6 -31.83 -25.20 -16.16
CA ARG A 6 -31.59 -23.95 -16.92
C ARG A 6 -31.00 -22.87 -16.04
N ILE A 7 -31.47 -22.74 -14.79
CA ILE A 7 -30.90 -21.78 -13.82
C ILE A 7 -29.45 -22.12 -13.51
N LEU A 8 -29.15 -23.41 -13.24
CA LEU A 8 -27.76 -23.85 -12.99
C LEU A 8 -26.85 -23.62 -14.18
N ILE A 9 -27.30 -23.88 -15.40
CA ILE A 9 -26.51 -23.55 -16.61
C ILE A 9 -26.25 -22.05 -16.70
N GLY A 10 -27.27 -21.21 -16.45
CA GLY A 10 -27.10 -19.74 -16.43
C GLY A 10 -26.04 -19.28 -15.41
N ILE A 11 -26.06 -19.82 -14.19
CA ILE A 11 -25.07 -19.50 -13.16
C ILE A 11 -23.66 -19.91 -13.61
N VAL A 12 -23.50 -21.12 -14.17
CA VAL A 12 -22.20 -21.60 -14.66
C VAL A 12 -21.64 -20.68 -15.76
N VAL A 13 -22.51 -20.24 -16.70
CA VAL A 13 -22.10 -19.31 -17.77
C VAL A 13 -21.64 -17.97 -17.21
N ILE A 14 -22.37 -17.42 -16.22
CA ILE A 14 -22.01 -16.15 -15.56
C ILE A 14 -20.66 -16.30 -14.84
N VAL A 15 -20.47 -17.35 -14.04
CA VAL A 15 -19.23 -17.61 -13.30
C VAL A 15 -18.06 -17.78 -14.28
N ALA A 16 -18.24 -18.52 -15.35
CA ALA A 16 -17.23 -18.70 -16.41
C ALA A 16 -16.88 -17.35 -17.06
N GLY A 17 -17.88 -16.52 -17.37
CA GLY A 17 -17.67 -15.18 -17.91
C GLY A 17 -16.84 -14.28 -16.97
N ILE A 18 -17.19 -14.23 -15.68
CA ILE A 18 -16.43 -13.50 -14.66
C ILE A 18 -14.97 -13.98 -14.62
N PHE A 19 -14.78 -15.31 -14.64
CA PHE A 19 -13.44 -15.89 -14.60
C PHE A 19 -12.60 -15.52 -15.83
N ILE A 20 -13.19 -15.58 -17.03
CA ILE A 20 -12.53 -15.21 -18.28
C ILE A 20 -12.12 -13.73 -18.25
N VAL A 21 -13.02 -12.84 -17.83
CA VAL A 21 -12.72 -11.40 -17.73
C VAL A 21 -11.62 -11.15 -16.69
N ALA A 22 -11.65 -11.80 -15.54
CA ALA A 22 -10.60 -11.66 -14.53
C ALA A 22 -9.25 -12.23 -15.02
N ALA A 23 -9.26 -13.33 -15.77
CA ALA A 23 -8.06 -13.96 -16.31
C ALA A 23 -7.39 -13.09 -17.41
N SER A 24 -8.15 -12.31 -18.16
CA SER A 24 -7.63 -11.38 -19.19
C SER A 24 -6.95 -10.12 -18.60
N ARG A 25 -7.15 -9.83 -17.30
CA ARG A 25 -6.51 -8.67 -16.65
C ARG A 25 -5.05 -8.97 -16.28
N PRO A 26 -4.18 -7.93 -16.19
CA PRO A 26 -2.80 -8.10 -15.76
C PRO A 26 -2.69 -8.85 -14.43
N ASN A 27 -1.67 -9.69 -14.29
CA ASN A 27 -1.39 -10.44 -13.06
C ASN A 27 -0.58 -9.64 -12.02
N THR A 28 -0.34 -8.36 -12.30
CA THR A 28 0.26 -7.39 -11.40
C THR A 28 -0.60 -6.15 -11.35
N TYR A 29 -0.52 -5.41 -10.24
CA TYR A 29 -1.13 -4.10 -10.11
C TYR A 29 -0.09 -3.03 -9.83
N LYS A 30 -0.45 -1.79 -10.13
CA LYS A 30 0.32 -0.60 -9.83
C LYS A 30 -0.64 0.50 -9.38
N VAL A 31 -0.35 1.11 -8.22
CA VAL A 31 -1.03 2.31 -7.74
C VAL A 31 0.02 3.37 -7.44
N GLU A 32 -0.20 4.59 -7.89
CA GLU A 32 0.73 5.70 -7.71
C GLU A 32 -0.07 6.99 -7.43
N ARG A 33 0.42 7.77 -6.45
CA ARG A 33 -0.06 9.12 -6.19
C ARG A 33 1.13 10.03 -5.93
N SER A 34 0.96 11.33 -6.18
CA SER A 34 1.99 12.32 -5.91
C SER A 34 1.40 13.56 -5.24
N MET A 35 2.21 14.22 -4.41
CA MET A 35 1.80 15.42 -3.70
C MET A 35 2.99 16.39 -3.56
N LYS A 36 2.73 17.68 -3.70
CA LYS A 36 3.69 18.74 -3.37
C LYS A 36 3.63 19.05 -1.86
N ILE A 37 4.79 19.06 -1.23
CA ILE A 37 4.99 19.34 0.19
C ILE A 37 5.92 20.56 0.28
N ASN A 38 5.52 21.59 1.02
CA ASN A 38 6.32 22.80 1.20
C ASN A 38 7.39 22.60 2.29
N ALA A 39 8.29 21.68 2.02
CA ALA A 39 9.44 21.36 2.84
C ALA A 39 10.55 20.77 1.97
N ALA A 40 11.79 20.95 2.38
CA ALA A 40 12.93 20.31 1.74
C ALA A 40 12.93 18.78 1.98
N PRO A 41 13.48 17.97 1.06
CA PRO A 41 13.52 16.51 1.22
C PRO A 41 14.11 16.05 2.55
N GLU A 42 15.10 16.76 3.08
CA GLU A 42 15.79 16.48 4.33
C GLU A 42 14.88 16.55 5.57
N LYS A 43 13.80 17.36 5.52
CA LYS A 43 12.77 17.41 6.56
C LYS A 43 11.78 16.26 6.47
N ILE A 44 11.50 15.76 5.26
CA ILE A 44 10.54 14.69 4.98
C ILE A 44 11.18 13.33 5.24
N PHE A 45 12.40 13.13 4.75
CA PHE A 45 13.10 11.87 4.72
C PHE A 45 13.16 11.09 6.06
N PRO A 46 13.42 11.75 7.22
CA PRO A 46 13.43 11.05 8.52
C PRO A 46 12.11 10.38 8.91
N TYR A 47 10.98 10.82 8.34
CA TYR A 47 9.67 10.18 8.54
C TYR A 47 9.48 8.94 7.67
N LEU A 48 10.20 8.84 6.56
CA LEU A 48 10.09 7.72 5.63
C LEU A 48 10.96 6.53 6.01
N ILE A 49 12.04 6.75 6.77
CA ILE A 49 13.00 5.72 7.15
C ILE A 49 12.84 5.21 8.59
N SER A 50 11.86 5.67 9.34
CA SER A 50 11.55 5.23 10.70
C SER A 50 10.13 4.72 10.79
N TRP A 51 9.96 3.45 11.13
CA TRP A 51 8.63 2.84 11.27
C TRP A 51 7.80 3.50 12.38
N LYS A 52 8.42 3.89 13.49
CA LYS A 52 7.73 4.59 14.59
C LYS A 52 7.20 5.94 14.14
N LYS A 53 8.01 6.74 13.41
CA LYS A 53 7.54 7.99 12.81
C LYS A 53 6.52 7.74 11.70
N GLY A 54 6.61 6.60 11.01
CA GLY A 54 5.64 6.16 10.03
C GLY A 54 4.22 6.11 10.57
N LEU A 55 4.02 5.69 11.84
CA LEU A 55 2.72 5.65 12.49
C LEU A 55 2.05 7.03 12.62
N GLU A 56 2.85 8.11 12.65
CA GLU A 56 2.34 9.47 12.80
C GLU A 56 1.59 9.95 11.55
N TRP A 57 1.92 9.42 10.36
CA TRP A 57 1.35 9.87 9.10
C TRP A 57 0.64 8.78 8.28
N SER A 58 0.95 7.51 8.47
CA SER A 58 0.35 6.41 7.73
C SER A 58 -1.16 6.32 7.98
N ALA A 59 -1.96 6.45 6.92
CA ALA A 59 -3.40 6.25 6.98
C ALA A 59 -3.80 4.77 7.16
N TRP A 60 -2.89 3.85 6.88
CA TRP A 60 -3.09 2.42 7.08
C TRP A 60 -3.12 2.07 8.57
N ASP A 61 -2.19 2.64 9.34
CA ASP A 61 -2.06 2.38 10.77
C ASP A 61 -3.20 2.96 11.62
N ARG A 62 -3.98 3.88 11.05
CA ARG A 62 -5.18 4.46 11.66
C ARG A 62 -6.47 3.69 11.30
N THR A 63 -6.39 2.64 10.50
CA THR A 63 -7.57 1.88 10.04
C THR A 63 -8.13 0.96 11.13
N GLU A 64 -7.30 0.55 12.08
CA GLU A 64 -7.64 -0.36 13.16
C GLU A 64 -6.89 0.01 14.45
N GLU A 65 -7.61 0.13 15.56
CA GLU A 65 -7.03 0.55 16.85
C GLU A 65 -6.20 -0.55 17.52
N ASN A 66 -6.66 -1.79 17.48
CA ASN A 66 -6.07 -2.92 18.20
C ASN A 66 -5.14 -3.76 17.32
N VAL A 67 -4.19 -3.10 16.63
CA VAL A 67 -3.14 -3.79 15.87
C VAL A 67 -1.97 -4.08 16.79
N LYS A 68 -1.55 -5.34 16.87
CA LYS A 68 -0.29 -5.71 17.52
C LYS A 68 0.85 -5.27 16.60
N ARG A 69 1.76 -4.43 17.13
CA ARG A 69 2.89 -3.88 16.39
C ARG A 69 4.20 -4.32 17.04
N THR A 70 5.09 -4.89 16.25
CA THR A 70 6.42 -5.32 16.70
C THR A 70 7.49 -4.64 15.85
N PHE A 71 8.45 -4.01 16.50
CA PHE A 71 9.57 -3.35 15.84
C PHE A 71 10.84 -4.09 16.22
N THR A 72 11.66 -4.48 15.23
CA THR A 72 12.94 -5.15 15.44
C THR A 72 14.03 -4.51 14.60
N GLY A 73 15.29 -4.73 14.97
CA GLY A 73 16.44 -4.10 14.33
C GLY A 73 16.70 -2.66 14.81
N PRO A 74 17.41 -1.85 14.03
CA PRO A 74 17.72 -0.46 14.36
C PRO A 74 16.45 0.41 14.39
N GLU A 75 16.51 1.58 15.01
CA GLU A 75 15.37 2.49 15.13
C GLU A 75 14.92 3.06 13.77
N SER A 76 15.85 3.17 12.82
CA SER A 76 15.59 3.68 11.47
C SER A 76 16.56 3.10 10.45
N GLY A 77 16.19 3.16 9.17
CA GLY A 77 17.05 2.76 8.05
C GLY A 77 17.13 1.25 7.83
N MET A 78 18.14 0.85 7.07
CA MET A 78 18.32 -0.54 6.66
C MET A 78 18.43 -1.48 7.86
N GLY A 79 17.74 -2.63 7.78
CA GLY A 79 17.66 -3.62 8.87
C GLY A 79 16.53 -3.39 9.87
N ALA A 80 15.90 -2.21 9.88
CA ALA A 80 14.69 -1.99 10.66
C ALA A 80 13.50 -2.74 10.06
N VAL A 81 12.73 -3.44 10.91
CA VAL A 81 11.56 -4.22 10.52
C VAL A 81 10.36 -3.80 11.37
N TYR A 82 9.22 -3.66 10.72
CA TYR A 82 7.93 -3.44 11.35
C TYR A 82 6.99 -4.60 10.99
N GLU A 83 6.53 -5.34 11.99
CA GLU A 83 5.55 -6.41 11.85
C GLU A 83 4.22 -5.98 12.49
N PHE A 84 3.13 -6.24 11.79
CA PHE A 84 1.78 -5.92 12.25
C PHE A 84 0.87 -7.14 12.20
N GLU A 85 -0.03 -7.24 13.19
CA GLU A 85 -1.05 -8.29 13.23
C GLU A 85 -2.37 -7.67 13.74
N GLY A 86 -3.40 -7.70 12.90
CA GLY A 86 -4.73 -7.16 13.19
C GLY A 86 -5.84 -7.98 12.53
N LYS A 87 -7.07 -7.77 13.00
CA LYS A 87 -8.26 -8.48 12.47
C LYS A 87 -8.63 -8.00 11.05
N LYS A 88 -8.50 -6.68 10.80
CA LYS A 88 -8.79 -6.06 9.51
C LYS A 88 -7.53 -5.89 8.67
N SER A 89 -6.42 -5.53 9.32
CA SER A 89 -5.12 -5.29 8.67
C SER A 89 -4.45 -6.59 8.21
N GLY A 90 -4.86 -7.74 8.73
CA GLY A 90 -4.19 -9.01 8.49
C GLY A 90 -2.89 -9.13 9.28
N HIS A 91 -1.99 -10.01 8.82
CA HIS A 91 -0.66 -10.20 9.38
C HIS A 91 0.38 -10.00 8.29
N GLY A 92 1.36 -9.17 8.54
CA GLY A 92 2.44 -8.90 7.59
C GLY A 92 3.60 -8.14 8.21
N LYS A 93 4.61 -7.90 7.39
CA LYS A 93 5.78 -7.11 7.78
C LYS A 93 6.22 -6.15 6.70
N LEU A 94 6.86 -5.08 7.12
CA LEU A 94 7.59 -4.14 6.26
C LEU A 94 9.08 -4.17 6.61
N SER A 95 9.91 -4.17 5.58
CA SER A 95 11.36 -4.04 5.71
C SER A 95 11.92 -3.19 4.57
N PHE A 96 13.00 -2.45 4.84
CA PHE A 96 13.64 -1.64 3.81
C PHE A 96 14.45 -2.52 2.85
N LYS A 97 14.25 -2.34 1.54
CA LYS A 97 15.02 -3.00 0.46
C LYS A 97 16.19 -2.14 0.00
N ASN A 98 15.97 -0.83 -0.08
CA ASN A 98 16.98 0.13 -0.49
C ASN A 98 16.61 1.52 0.02
N ILE A 99 17.62 2.32 0.34
CA ILE A 99 17.47 3.71 0.79
C ILE A 99 18.52 4.56 0.08
N VAL A 100 18.05 5.54 -0.70
CA VAL A 100 18.87 6.62 -1.24
C VAL A 100 18.54 7.89 -0.44
N PRO A 101 19.47 8.43 0.35
CA PRO A 101 19.21 9.54 1.25
C PRO A 101 18.57 10.74 0.54
N ASN A 102 17.44 11.22 1.10
CA ASN A 102 16.65 12.35 0.61
C ASN A 102 16.05 12.21 -0.80
N GLU A 103 16.12 11.03 -1.41
CA GLU A 103 15.63 10.79 -2.77
C GLU A 103 14.64 9.63 -2.84
N GLU A 104 14.98 8.45 -2.30
CA GLU A 104 14.17 7.24 -2.49
C GLU A 104 14.24 6.29 -1.31
N VAL A 105 13.09 5.70 -0.97
CA VAL A 105 12.98 4.60 0.00
C VAL A 105 12.19 3.47 -0.64
N LYS A 106 12.82 2.31 -0.82
CA LYS A 106 12.17 1.08 -1.29
C LYS A 106 11.91 0.14 -0.12
N ILE A 107 10.70 -0.38 -0.06
CA ILE A 107 10.19 -1.20 1.03
C ILE A 107 9.61 -2.49 0.46
N ASP A 108 9.90 -3.61 1.11
CA ASP A 108 9.18 -4.86 0.95
C ASP A 108 8.04 -4.92 1.95
N LEU A 109 6.81 -5.06 1.45
CA LEU A 109 5.61 -5.30 2.23
C LEU A 109 5.17 -6.74 2.01
N THR A 110 5.49 -7.63 2.93
CA THR A 110 5.10 -9.03 2.88
C THR A 110 3.86 -9.26 3.74
N PHE A 111 2.80 -9.84 3.15
CA PHE A 111 1.64 -10.34 3.87
C PHE A 111 1.76 -11.85 4.12
N TYR A 112 1.37 -12.28 5.32
CA TYR A 112 1.25 -13.69 5.72
C TYR A 112 -0.20 -14.15 5.76
N LYS A 113 -1.13 -13.25 6.14
CA LYS A 113 -2.58 -13.49 6.24
C LYS A 113 -3.35 -12.24 5.79
N PRO A 114 -4.58 -12.38 5.21
CA PRO A 114 -5.30 -13.63 4.89
C PRO A 114 -4.72 -14.37 3.67
N MET A 115 -4.03 -13.67 2.76
CA MET A 115 -3.36 -14.23 1.59
C MET A 115 -1.88 -13.85 1.62
N GLN A 116 -1.03 -14.83 1.34
CA GLN A 116 0.40 -14.59 1.24
C GLN A 116 0.73 -13.79 -0.04
N GLY A 117 1.63 -12.84 0.10
CA GLY A 117 2.11 -12.03 -1.03
C GLY A 117 3.15 -11.01 -0.60
N SER A 118 3.99 -10.61 -1.53
CA SER A 118 4.97 -9.54 -1.35
C SER A 118 4.68 -8.42 -2.34
N ASN A 119 4.74 -7.19 -1.87
CA ASN A 119 4.50 -5.98 -2.64
C ASN A 119 5.69 -5.04 -2.47
N ASP A 120 6.05 -4.36 -3.55
CA ASP A 120 7.07 -3.32 -3.53
C ASP A 120 6.40 -1.96 -3.30
N VAL A 121 6.82 -1.28 -2.24
CA VAL A 121 6.43 0.09 -1.95
C VAL A 121 7.63 1.00 -2.17
N THR A 122 7.43 2.11 -2.86
CA THR A 122 8.47 3.11 -3.10
C THR A 122 7.98 4.50 -2.75
N TYR A 123 8.72 5.20 -1.92
CA TYR A 123 8.61 6.64 -1.71
C TYR A 123 9.73 7.32 -2.48
N SER A 124 9.40 8.27 -3.36
CA SER A 124 10.40 9.07 -4.06
C SER A 124 10.21 10.55 -3.71
N LEU A 125 11.31 11.25 -3.49
CA LEU A 125 11.34 12.67 -3.20
C LEU A 125 12.10 13.38 -4.31
N LYS A 126 11.46 14.34 -4.96
CA LYS A 126 12.10 15.19 -5.96
C LYS A 126 12.00 16.64 -5.53
N ARG A 127 13.15 17.29 -5.30
CA ARG A 127 13.20 18.72 -4.99
C ARG A 127 12.65 19.55 -6.15
N ASP A 128 11.79 20.50 -5.83
CA ASP A 128 11.19 21.47 -6.76
C ASP A 128 11.28 22.88 -6.11
N GLY A 129 12.44 23.50 -6.25
CA GLY A 129 12.75 24.76 -5.56
C GLY A 129 12.78 24.60 -4.03
N ALA A 130 11.91 25.32 -3.33
CA ALA A 130 11.74 25.22 -1.86
C ALA A 130 10.82 24.06 -1.45
N GLU A 131 10.10 23.49 -2.39
CA GLU A 131 9.15 22.38 -2.18
C GLU A 131 9.78 21.03 -2.55
N THR A 132 9.06 19.96 -2.20
CA THR A 132 9.37 18.59 -2.63
C THR A 132 8.13 17.97 -3.26
N VAL A 133 8.28 17.36 -4.42
CA VAL A 133 7.28 16.45 -4.99
C VAL A 133 7.54 15.07 -4.41
N MET A 134 6.68 14.63 -3.51
CA MET A 134 6.66 13.26 -3.00
C MET A 134 5.78 12.40 -3.87
N LYS A 135 6.28 11.21 -4.21
CA LYS A 135 5.52 10.17 -4.91
C LYS A 135 5.43 8.93 -4.03
N TYR A 136 4.22 8.40 -3.89
CA TYR A 136 3.94 7.13 -3.23
C TYR A 136 3.51 6.13 -4.30
N HIS A 137 4.29 5.10 -4.49
CA HIS A 137 4.08 4.06 -5.49
C HIS A 137 4.05 2.69 -4.82
N MET A 138 3.13 1.83 -5.25
CA MET A 138 3.05 0.44 -4.82
C MET A 138 2.73 -0.44 -6.02
N THR A 139 3.42 -1.57 -6.10
CA THR A 139 3.17 -2.61 -7.09
C THR A 139 3.26 -3.99 -6.43
N GLY A 140 2.54 -4.95 -6.99
CA GLY A 140 2.55 -6.31 -6.47
C GLY A 140 1.79 -7.28 -7.37
N PRO A 141 1.74 -8.56 -6.97
CA PRO A 141 0.98 -9.56 -7.68
C PRO A 141 -0.52 -9.32 -7.55
N ALA A 142 -1.25 -9.63 -8.61
CA ALA A 142 -2.72 -9.64 -8.65
C ALA A 142 -3.21 -11.07 -8.92
N PRO A 143 -3.31 -11.94 -7.88
CA PRO A 143 -3.80 -13.30 -8.05
C PRO A 143 -5.25 -13.28 -8.56
N ILE A 144 -5.69 -14.38 -9.18
CA ILE A 144 -6.99 -14.45 -9.85
C ILE A 144 -8.16 -14.03 -8.94
N ILE A 145 -8.11 -14.43 -7.66
CA ILE A 145 -9.14 -14.08 -6.68
C ILE A 145 -9.19 -12.55 -6.47
N ALA A 146 -8.04 -11.90 -6.33
CA ALA A 146 -7.97 -10.44 -6.22
C ALA A 146 -8.52 -9.76 -7.48
N ARG A 147 -8.16 -10.27 -8.67
CA ARG A 147 -8.67 -9.74 -9.95
C ARG A 147 -10.19 -9.88 -10.08
N ILE A 148 -10.79 -10.97 -9.57
CA ILE A 148 -12.24 -11.15 -9.51
C ILE A 148 -12.87 -10.09 -8.58
N ILE A 149 -12.33 -9.91 -7.37
CA ILE A 149 -12.83 -8.91 -6.40
C ILE A 149 -12.75 -7.49 -7.02
N TRP A 150 -11.67 -7.18 -7.72
CA TRP A 150 -11.43 -5.87 -8.34
C TRP A 150 -12.28 -5.60 -9.60
N LEU A 151 -13.05 -6.58 -10.09
CA LEU A 151 -14.10 -6.30 -11.06
C LEU A 151 -15.27 -5.52 -10.45
N PHE A 152 -15.47 -5.66 -9.13
CA PHE A 152 -16.59 -5.07 -8.39
C PHE A 152 -16.16 -3.98 -7.40
N ALA A 153 -14.85 -3.83 -7.16
CA ALA A 153 -14.26 -2.85 -6.25
C ALA A 153 -13.14 -2.07 -6.95
N ASP A 154 -13.19 -0.74 -6.88
CA ASP A 154 -12.14 0.12 -7.42
C ASP A 154 -10.95 0.15 -6.45
N MET A 155 -10.00 -0.76 -6.68
CA MET A 155 -8.81 -0.91 -5.85
C MET A 155 -7.85 0.27 -6.02
N ASP A 156 -7.72 0.83 -7.24
CA ASP A 156 -6.86 1.99 -7.48
C ASP A 156 -7.36 3.20 -6.68
N LYS A 157 -8.68 3.42 -6.68
CA LYS A 157 -9.29 4.48 -5.87
C LYS A 157 -9.08 4.22 -4.38
N TYR A 158 -9.39 3.02 -3.88
CA TYR A 158 -9.27 2.69 -2.46
C TYR A 158 -7.84 2.87 -1.92
N MET A 159 -6.85 2.32 -2.62
CA MET A 159 -5.45 2.44 -2.23
C MET A 159 -4.94 3.87 -2.45
N GLY A 160 -5.30 4.49 -3.57
CA GLY A 160 -4.93 5.85 -3.90
C GLY A 160 -5.44 6.88 -2.89
N ASP A 161 -6.65 6.71 -2.37
CA ASP A 161 -7.20 7.56 -1.31
C ASP A 161 -6.38 7.42 -0.01
N LYS A 162 -5.95 6.20 0.35
CA LYS A 162 -5.06 5.96 1.49
C LYS A 162 -3.68 6.59 1.30
N PHE A 163 -3.13 6.54 0.08
CA PHE A 163 -1.85 7.19 -0.23
C PHE A 163 -1.96 8.71 -0.11
N ASN A 164 -3.00 9.30 -0.69
CA ASN A 164 -3.26 10.73 -0.59
C ASN A 164 -3.44 11.18 0.86
N GLN A 165 -4.22 10.44 1.66
CA GLN A 165 -4.41 10.75 3.08
C GLN A 165 -3.10 10.64 3.87
N SER A 166 -2.29 9.61 3.60
CA SER A 166 -0.98 9.45 4.24
C SER A 166 -0.05 10.62 3.90
N MET A 167 0.07 10.97 2.62
CA MET A 167 0.90 12.11 2.20
C MET A 167 0.37 13.44 2.76
N GLN A 168 -0.95 13.63 2.86
CA GLN A 168 -1.53 14.83 3.47
C GLN A 168 -1.20 14.93 4.95
N ASN A 169 -1.26 13.82 5.70
CA ASN A 169 -0.86 13.78 7.09
C ASN A 169 0.62 14.14 7.26
N LEU A 170 1.49 13.56 6.41
CA LEU A 170 2.92 13.84 6.41
C LEU A 170 3.20 15.31 6.09
N LYS A 171 2.52 15.86 5.08
CA LYS A 171 2.59 17.27 4.71
C LYS A 171 2.30 18.18 5.91
N THR A 172 1.19 17.95 6.59
CA THR A 172 0.83 18.70 7.81
C THR A 172 1.93 18.61 8.88
N LEU A 173 2.44 17.39 9.15
CA LEU A 173 3.50 17.20 10.16
C LEU A 173 4.79 17.95 9.87
N VAL A 174 5.22 18.03 8.60
CA VAL A 174 6.51 18.65 8.24
C VAL A 174 6.41 20.14 7.96
N GLU A 175 5.22 20.65 7.58
CA GLU A 175 4.96 22.07 7.35
C GLU A 175 4.65 22.83 8.66
N GLU A 176 4.00 22.19 9.63
CA GLU A 176 3.66 22.80 10.93
C GLU A 176 4.83 22.83 11.92
N LYS A 177 5.78 21.88 11.82
CA LYS A 177 7.01 21.89 12.64
C LYS A 177 8.03 22.88 12.06
N LYS A 178 7.78 24.20 12.28
CA LYS A 178 8.77 25.27 12.02
C LYS A 178 9.87 25.28 13.05
#